data_b5726267cb8aa7c6029791787b39fb12
#
_entry.id   b5726267cb8aa7c6029791787b39fb12
#
_cell.length_a   1.000
_cell.length_b   1.000
_cell.length_c   1.000
_cell.angle_alpha   90.00
_cell.angle_beta   90.00
_cell.angle_gamma   90.00
#
_symmetry.space_group_name_H-M   'P 1'
#
loop_
_entity.id
_entity.type
_entity.pdbx_description
1 polymer ?
#
loop_
_entity_poly.entity_id
_entity_poly.type
_entity_poly.pdbx_seq_one_letter_code
_entity_poly.pdbx_strand_id
1 'polypeptide(L)'
;SIWEASGRWEAYHSSGQMFYCDMPNGSFCMAPTAEEAVFEFVRDNLKSYKDLPVNVYQIGNKFRNELRARGGLLRSKEFTMMDAYSFHASEEDLEHGYSIMKKAYLEIFDTLGLKVIPVSALNGDMGGKISEEFMFLSESGEDTILVNENETMAFNTEILEMDNYSDYLKQYYGIDDISTFTERHCIELGHIFQLGQKYSTTMKGTFKSNTNEDIPFFMGCYGIGVSRTLAAICEQNCTNEGLIWPDNISPYQLTIIYTHQKREIAFELYDCLQSKGIKVIIDDRYSLRLGSKIKDWKLLGIPYMVVIGDKCSGEAFELETRRDGSKKLLAKNDLINYLGKSSSAYIGT
;
A
#
# COMPACT_ATOMS: atom_id res chain seq x y z
N SER A 1 5.09 27.55 -13.14
CA SER A 1 5.26 26.48 -12.16
C SER A 1 5.68 25.20 -12.83
N ILE A 2 6.14 24.22 -12.08
CA ILE A 2 6.49 22.88 -12.63
C ILE A 2 5.26 22.17 -13.21
N TRP A 3 4.09 22.41 -12.64
CA TRP A 3 2.81 21.87 -13.10
C TRP A 3 2.35 22.45 -14.46
N GLU A 4 2.62 23.74 -14.70
CA GLU A 4 2.42 24.37 -16.01
C GLU A 4 3.42 23.81 -17.04
N ALA A 5 4.67 23.61 -16.62
CA ALA A 5 5.71 23.05 -17.49
C ALA A 5 5.40 21.63 -17.96
N SER A 6 4.75 20.80 -17.15
CA SER A 6 4.29 19.45 -17.51
C SER A 6 3.02 19.46 -18.36
N GLY A 7 2.28 20.56 -18.38
CA GLY A 7 0.97 20.70 -19.04
C GLY A 7 -0.20 20.12 -18.23
N ARG A 8 0.02 19.71 -16.96
CA ARG A 8 -1.03 19.08 -16.12
C ARG A 8 -1.80 20.06 -15.24
N TRP A 9 -1.35 21.33 -15.17
CA TRP A 9 -2.01 22.34 -14.34
C TRP A 9 -3.50 22.47 -14.66
N GLU A 10 -3.84 22.67 -15.94
CA GLU A 10 -5.24 22.88 -16.38
C GLU A 10 -6.13 21.66 -16.04
N ALA A 11 -5.65 20.44 -16.28
CA ALA A 11 -6.41 19.22 -16.04
C ALA A 11 -6.73 19.06 -14.53
N TYR A 12 -5.73 19.21 -13.67
CA TYR A 12 -5.91 19.06 -12.22
C TYR A 12 -6.63 20.24 -11.55
N HIS A 13 -6.46 21.44 -12.10
CA HIS A 13 -7.15 22.63 -11.61
C HIS A 13 -8.64 22.60 -11.99
N SER A 14 -8.96 22.31 -13.25
CA SER A 14 -10.35 22.27 -13.75
C SER A 14 -11.15 21.10 -13.20
N SER A 15 -10.53 19.95 -12.92
CA SER A 15 -11.18 18.81 -12.27
C SER A 15 -11.50 19.05 -10.80
N GLY A 16 -10.94 20.11 -10.18
CA GLY A 16 -11.11 20.41 -8.77
C GLY A 16 -10.42 19.43 -7.82
N GLN A 17 -9.55 18.55 -8.34
CA GLN A 17 -8.86 17.54 -7.53
C GLN A 17 -7.63 18.08 -6.78
N MET A 18 -7.17 19.30 -7.10
CA MET A 18 -6.00 19.90 -6.50
C MET A 18 -6.37 20.83 -5.34
N PHE A 19 -5.66 20.72 -4.22
CA PHE A 19 -5.65 21.76 -3.22
C PHE A 19 -4.65 22.83 -3.65
N TYR A 20 -5.10 24.06 -3.83
CA TYR A 20 -4.24 25.19 -4.17
C TYR A 20 -4.60 26.44 -3.35
N CYS A 21 -3.65 27.36 -3.27
CA CYS A 21 -3.82 28.64 -2.61
C CYS A 21 -3.15 29.71 -3.47
N ASP A 22 -3.91 30.76 -3.76
CA ASP A 22 -3.39 31.93 -4.49
C ASP A 22 -2.77 32.90 -3.50
N MET A 23 -1.53 33.28 -3.78
CA MET A 23 -0.74 34.21 -3.00
C MET A 23 -0.32 35.38 -3.90
N PRO A 24 0.00 36.55 -3.35
CA PRO A 24 0.43 37.72 -4.16
C PRO A 24 1.60 37.43 -5.10
N ASN A 25 2.45 36.47 -4.76
CA ASN A 25 3.66 36.08 -5.50
C ASN A 25 3.49 34.83 -6.36
N GLY A 26 2.26 34.31 -6.54
CA GLY A 26 1.95 33.12 -7.33
C GLY A 26 1.13 32.09 -6.59
N SER A 27 0.62 31.09 -7.32
CA SER A 27 -0.20 30.03 -6.76
C SER A 27 0.68 28.87 -6.27
N PHE A 28 0.29 28.29 -5.14
CA PHE A 28 0.90 27.10 -4.56
C PHE A 28 -0.13 25.96 -4.55
N CYS A 29 0.31 24.74 -4.78
CA CYS A 29 -0.53 23.56 -4.62
C CYS A 29 0.09 22.54 -3.67
N MET A 30 -0.77 21.79 -2.99
CA MET A 30 -0.35 20.58 -2.26
C MET A 30 -0.24 19.44 -3.27
N ALA A 31 0.86 18.69 -3.23
CA ALA A 31 1.18 17.69 -4.24
C ALA A 31 0.18 16.52 -4.23
N PRO A 32 -0.64 16.34 -5.27
CA PRO A 32 -1.49 15.15 -5.43
C PRO A 32 -0.69 13.93 -5.93
N THR A 33 0.47 14.17 -6.52
CA THR A 33 1.46 13.23 -7.04
C THR A 33 2.79 13.99 -7.23
N ALA A 34 3.89 13.33 -7.59
CA ALA A 34 5.21 13.98 -7.56
C ALA A 34 6.04 13.83 -8.85
N GLU A 35 5.42 13.46 -10.00
CA GLU A 35 6.13 13.33 -11.28
C GLU A 35 6.97 14.56 -11.60
N GLU A 36 6.36 15.75 -11.51
CA GLU A 36 7.01 17.02 -11.83
C GLU A 36 8.17 17.34 -10.88
N ALA A 37 7.94 17.15 -9.59
CA ALA A 37 8.94 17.47 -8.58
C ALA A 37 10.15 16.54 -8.65
N VAL A 38 9.91 15.25 -8.85
CA VAL A 38 10.98 14.25 -9.01
C VAL A 38 11.70 14.46 -10.34
N PHE A 39 10.97 14.78 -11.40
CA PHE A 39 11.58 15.06 -12.70
C PHE A 39 12.54 16.26 -12.63
N GLU A 40 12.13 17.37 -12.01
CA GLU A 40 12.99 18.53 -11.80
C GLU A 40 14.26 18.20 -11.01
N PHE A 41 14.12 17.39 -9.94
CA PHE A 41 15.27 16.94 -9.15
C PHE A 41 16.23 16.06 -9.96
N VAL A 42 15.71 15.13 -10.76
CA VAL A 42 16.50 14.15 -11.53
C VAL A 42 17.10 14.78 -12.78
N ARG A 43 16.35 15.64 -13.50
CA ARG A 43 16.79 16.28 -14.75
C ARG A 43 18.17 16.91 -14.67
N ASP A 44 18.47 17.56 -13.54
CA ASP A 44 19.75 18.26 -13.37
C ASP A 44 20.91 17.33 -12.96
N ASN A 45 20.60 16.13 -12.53
CA ASN A 45 21.59 15.15 -12.04
C ASN A 45 21.93 14.06 -13.06
N LEU A 46 21.00 13.66 -13.95
CA LEU A 46 21.24 12.65 -14.97
C LEU A 46 21.61 13.31 -16.31
N LYS A 47 22.86 13.18 -16.73
CA LYS A 47 23.38 13.86 -17.93
C LYS A 47 23.83 12.90 -19.05
N SER A 48 24.02 11.63 -18.76
CA SER A 48 24.58 10.65 -19.68
C SER A 48 23.78 9.35 -19.66
N TYR A 49 23.78 8.65 -20.79
CA TYR A 49 23.24 7.28 -20.86
C TYR A 49 23.87 6.33 -19.83
N LYS A 50 25.07 6.63 -19.32
CA LYS A 50 25.76 5.84 -18.28
C LYS A 50 25.14 5.99 -16.89
N ASP A 51 24.37 7.04 -16.69
CA ASP A 51 23.66 7.33 -15.43
C ASP A 51 22.32 6.57 -15.38
N LEU A 52 21.92 5.88 -16.46
CA LEU A 52 20.64 5.19 -16.63
C LEU A 52 20.82 3.66 -16.68
N PRO A 53 19.83 2.85 -16.27
CA PRO A 53 18.57 3.30 -15.68
C PRO A 53 18.70 3.72 -14.21
N VAL A 54 17.80 4.60 -13.76
CA VAL A 54 17.68 5.01 -12.36
C VAL A 54 16.23 4.86 -11.92
N ASN A 55 16.02 4.35 -10.71
CA ASN A 55 14.72 4.33 -10.06
C ASN A 55 14.83 5.01 -8.69
N VAL A 56 14.01 6.04 -8.47
CA VAL A 56 13.95 6.79 -7.22
C VAL A 56 12.54 6.66 -6.62
N TYR A 57 12.45 6.62 -5.31
CA TYR A 57 11.16 6.50 -4.64
C TYR A 57 11.07 7.38 -3.40
N GLN A 58 9.86 7.61 -2.98
CA GLN A 58 9.54 8.23 -1.69
C GLN A 58 8.33 7.55 -1.05
N ILE A 59 8.22 7.71 0.27
CA ILE A 59 7.00 7.39 1.02
C ILE A 59 6.60 8.66 1.73
N GLY A 60 5.45 9.20 1.40
CA GLY A 60 5.02 10.49 1.94
C GLY A 60 3.55 10.79 1.69
N ASN A 61 3.09 11.88 2.30
CA ASN A 61 1.71 12.30 2.17
C ASN A 61 1.45 12.92 0.80
N LYS A 62 0.31 12.57 0.24
CA LYS A 62 -0.29 13.18 -0.94
C LYS A 62 -1.63 13.80 -0.56
N PHE A 63 -2.02 14.80 -1.32
CA PHE A 63 -3.21 15.59 -1.05
C PHE A 63 -4.06 15.68 -2.30
N ARG A 64 -5.29 15.16 -2.22
CA ARG A 64 -6.27 15.25 -3.29
C ARG A 64 -7.58 15.80 -2.73
N ASN A 65 -8.16 16.78 -3.40
CA ASN A 65 -9.44 17.33 -2.98
C ASN A 65 -10.59 16.40 -3.37
N GLU A 66 -10.61 15.24 -2.74
CA GLU A 66 -11.67 14.26 -2.95
C GLU A 66 -13.04 14.83 -2.62
N LEU A 67 -13.91 14.92 -3.61
CA LEU A 67 -15.28 15.45 -3.45
C LEU A 67 -16.14 14.52 -2.61
N ARG A 68 -15.87 13.23 -2.60
CA ARG A 68 -16.60 12.18 -1.89
C ARG A 68 -15.67 11.34 -1.03
N ALA A 69 -14.95 11.98 -0.08
CA ALA A 69 -14.17 11.25 0.90
C ALA A 69 -15.07 10.31 1.71
N ARG A 70 -14.71 9.01 1.76
CA ARG A 70 -15.50 7.96 2.43
C ARG A 70 -14.64 6.74 2.75
N GLY A 71 -15.22 5.78 3.50
CA GLY A 71 -14.53 4.54 3.82
C GLY A 71 -13.25 4.73 4.65
N GLY A 72 -13.14 5.80 5.47
CA GLY A 72 -11.97 6.07 6.29
C GLY A 72 -10.70 6.24 5.44
N LEU A 73 -9.77 5.26 5.52
CA LEU A 73 -8.51 5.29 4.76
C LEU A 73 -8.64 4.82 3.31
N LEU A 74 -9.79 4.32 2.88
CA LEU A 74 -10.00 3.88 1.49
C LEU A 74 -9.96 5.07 0.53
N ARG A 75 -10.66 6.17 0.89
CA ARG A 75 -10.67 7.40 0.08
C ARG A 75 -10.67 8.64 0.98
N SER A 76 -9.49 9.17 1.24
CA SER A 76 -9.26 10.36 2.08
C SER A 76 -8.63 11.50 1.28
N LYS A 77 -8.74 12.72 1.81
CA LYS A 77 -8.15 13.92 1.20
C LYS A 77 -6.63 14.02 1.41
N GLU A 78 -6.15 13.46 2.49
CA GLU A 78 -4.73 13.27 2.81
C GLU A 78 -4.47 11.78 3.02
N PHE A 79 -3.45 11.25 2.39
CA PHE A 79 -3.09 9.82 2.48
C PHE A 79 -1.60 9.61 2.23
N THR A 80 -1.06 8.54 2.80
CA THR A 80 0.32 8.12 2.55
C THR A 80 0.38 7.26 1.29
N MET A 81 1.33 7.60 0.40
CA MET A 81 1.63 6.85 -0.81
C MET A 81 3.13 6.52 -0.85
N MET A 82 3.47 5.31 -1.27
CA MET A 82 4.77 5.01 -1.83
C MET A 82 4.68 5.28 -3.32
N ASP A 83 5.49 6.18 -3.82
CA ASP A 83 5.56 6.51 -5.24
C ASP A 83 7.01 6.45 -5.72
N ALA A 84 7.22 5.72 -6.81
CA ALA A 84 8.52 5.52 -7.45
C ALA A 84 8.48 6.01 -8.90
N TYR A 85 9.64 6.43 -9.39
CA TYR A 85 9.82 7.01 -10.71
C TYR A 85 11.09 6.45 -11.32
N SER A 86 10.97 5.83 -12.48
CA SER A 86 12.11 5.30 -13.20
C SER A 86 12.44 6.11 -14.44
N PHE A 87 13.73 6.17 -14.76
CA PHE A 87 14.28 6.93 -15.89
C PHE A 87 15.15 5.99 -16.70
N HIS A 88 14.93 5.95 -18.02
CA HIS A 88 15.52 4.97 -18.92
C HIS A 88 16.03 5.63 -20.19
N ALA A 89 17.03 4.97 -20.82
CA ALA A 89 17.62 5.44 -22.07
C ALA A 89 16.81 5.05 -23.32
N SER A 90 15.99 4.02 -23.23
CA SER A 90 15.18 3.51 -24.33
C SER A 90 13.82 3.00 -23.84
N GLU A 91 12.90 2.81 -24.78
CA GLU A 91 11.60 2.21 -24.54
C GLU A 91 11.74 0.75 -24.06
N GLU A 92 12.63 -0.02 -24.68
CA GLU A 92 12.90 -1.41 -24.30
C GLU A 92 13.40 -1.53 -22.85
N ASP A 93 14.28 -0.61 -22.44
CA ASP A 93 14.78 -0.56 -21.06
C ASP A 93 13.64 -0.17 -20.08
N LEU A 94 12.75 0.75 -20.48
CA LEU A 94 11.54 1.06 -19.70
C LEU A 94 10.62 -0.15 -19.55
N GLU A 95 10.36 -0.91 -20.63
CA GLU A 95 9.53 -2.12 -20.60
C GLU A 95 10.12 -3.17 -19.65
N HIS A 96 11.44 -3.34 -19.67
CA HIS A 96 12.14 -4.23 -18.76
C HIS A 96 11.99 -3.76 -17.30
N GLY A 97 12.25 -2.48 -17.01
CA GLY A 97 12.07 -1.88 -15.70
C GLY A 97 10.63 -1.99 -15.19
N TYR A 98 9.66 -1.75 -16.06
CA TYR A 98 8.24 -1.90 -15.76
C TYR A 98 7.89 -3.33 -15.35
N SER A 99 8.40 -4.34 -16.05
CA SER A 99 8.14 -5.75 -15.73
C SER A 99 8.72 -6.14 -14.37
N ILE A 100 9.90 -5.62 -14.00
CA ILE A 100 10.49 -5.80 -12.68
C ILE A 100 9.61 -5.18 -11.60
N MET A 101 9.14 -3.95 -11.81
CA MET A 101 8.29 -3.26 -10.84
C MET A 101 6.93 -3.96 -10.69
N LYS A 102 6.32 -4.42 -11.78
CA LYS A 102 5.08 -5.23 -11.73
C LYS A 102 5.25 -6.47 -10.86
N LYS A 103 6.36 -7.21 -11.05
CA LYS A 103 6.67 -8.40 -10.24
C LYS A 103 6.86 -8.04 -8.77
N ALA A 104 7.60 -6.96 -8.47
CA ALA A 104 7.81 -6.49 -7.10
C ALA A 104 6.49 -6.11 -6.41
N TYR A 105 5.54 -5.49 -7.13
CA TYR A 105 4.21 -5.16 -6.59
C TYR A 105 3.41 -6.40 -6.23
N LEU A 106 3.42 -7.42 -7.09
CA LEU A 106 2.76 -8.70 -6.80
C LEU A 106 3.37 -9.36 -5.55
N GLU A 107 4.70 -9.36 -5.43
CA GLU A 107 5.41 -9.90 -4.27
C GLU A 107 5.12 -9.10 -2.98
N ILE A 108 5.02 -7.77 -3.06
CA ILE A 108 4.64 -6.91 -1.93
C ILE A 108 3.24 -7.27 -1.44
N PHE A 109 2.25 -7.32 -2.32
CA PHE A 109 0.88 -7.63 -1.93
C PHE A 109 0.71 -9.07 -1.42
N ASP A 110 1.40 -10.03 -2.02
CA ASP A 110 1.44 -11.42 -1.53
C ASP A 110 2.03 -11.50 -0.12
N THR A 111 3.15 -10.80 0.15
CA THR A 111 3.78 -10.70 1.48
C THR A 111 2.82 -10.09 2.52
N LEU A 112 1.96 -9.16 2.10
CA LEU A 112 0.92 -8.58 2.95
C LEU A 112 -0.32 -9.46 3.09
N GLY A 113 -0.36 -10.61 2.39
CA GLY A 113 -1.49 -11.53 2.38
C GLY A 113 -2.67 -11.03 1.55
N LEU A 114 -2.46 -10.09 0.64
CA LEU A 114 -3.48 -9.53 -0.24
C LEU A 114 -3.37 -10.12 -1.65
N LYS A 115 -4.35 -10.93 -2.05
CA LYS A 115 -4.43 -11.45 -3.41
C LYS A 115 -4.95 -10.35 -4.34
N VAL A 116 -4.07 -9.77 -5.14
CA VAL A 116 -4.42 -8.75 -6.14
C VAL A 116 -4.46 -9.33 -7.55
N ILE A 117 -5.27 -8.72 -8.42
CA ILE A 117 -5.36 -9.03 -9.84
C ILE A 117 -4.88 -7.79 -10.60
N PRO A 118 -3.82 -7.89 -11.42
CA PRO A 118 -3.42 -6.80 -12.31
C PRO A 118 -4.46 -6.61 -13.42
N VAL A 119 -4.92 -5.38 -13.58
CA VAL A 119 -5.96 -5.00 -14.54
C VAL A 119 -5.41 -3.86 -15.40
N SER A 120 -5.47 -3.99 -16.71
CA SER A 120 -5.11 -2.87 -17.58
C SER A 120 -6.08 -1.71 -17.41
N ALA A 121 -5.54 -0.51 -17.32
CA ALA A 121 -6.29 0.70 -17.04
C ALA A 121 -6.18 1.68 -18.22
N LEU A 122 -7.14 2.59 -18.30
CA LEU A 122 -7.05 3.74 -19.17
C LEU A 122 -6.08 4.76 -18.56
N ASN A 123 -5.17 5.30 -19.37
CA ASN A 123 -4.08 6.15 -18.87
C ASN A 123 -4.53 7.53 -18.36
N GLY A 124 -5.74 7.97 -18.67
CA GLY A 124 -6.31 9.23 -18.23
C GLY A 124 -5.38 10.44 -18.38
N ASP A 125 -5.42 11.36 -17.41
CA ASP A 125 -4.58 12.58 -17.39
C ASP A 125 -3.09 12.29 -17.18
N MET A 126 -2.73 11.12 -16.64
CA MET A 126 -1.34 10.70 -16.50
C MET A 126 -0.67 10.52 -17.85
N GLY A 127 -1.40 10.00 -18.85
CA GLY A 127 -0.89 9.68 -20.18
C GLY A 127 0.07 8.49 -20.17
N GLY A 128 0.77 8.28 -21.29
CA GLY A 128 1.62 7.11 -21.48
C GLY A 128 0.97 6.08 -22.39
N LYS A 129 1.62 4.93 -22.57
CA LYS A 129 1.16 3.86 -23.48
C LYS A 129 0.41 2.75 -22.77
N ILE A 130 0.89 2.36 -21.58
CA ILE A 130 0.40 1.22 -20.83
C ILE A 130 0.30 1.63 -19.37
N SER A 131 -0.80 1.23 -18.71
CA SER A 131 -0.91 1.26 -17.27
C SER A 131 -1.67 0.03 -16.75
N GLU A 132 -1.36 -0.36 -15.52
CA GLU A 132 -2.00 -1.47 -14.83
C GLU A 132 -2.30 -1.10 -13.39
N GLU A 133 -3.52 -1.42 -12.96
CA GLU A 133 -3.99 -1.29 -11.59
C GLU A 133 -3.92 -2.64 -10.88
N PHE A 134 -3.56 -2.63 -9.61
CA PHE A 134 -3.55 -3.83 -8.76
C PHE A 134 -4.83 -3.83 -7.92
N MET A 135 -5.82 -4.62 -8.37
CA MET A 135 -7.16 -4.67 -7.79
C MET A 135 -7.29 -5.77 -6.76
N PHE A 136 -7.75 -5.41 -5.58
CA PHE A 136 -8.09 -6.34 -4.49
C PHE A 136 -9.61 -6.51 -4.42
N LEU A 137 -10.12 -7.73 -4.55
CA LEU A 137 -11.56 -8.00 -4.48
C LEU A 137 -12.09 -7.79 -3.07
N SER A 138 -13.08 -6.92 -2.93
CA SER A 138 -13.72 -6.58 -1.66
C SER A 138 -15.09 -5.96 -1.89
N GLU A 139 -16.09 -6.41 -1.11
CA GLU A 139 -17.44 -5.82 -1.13
C GLU A 139 -17.47 -4.34 -0.68
N SER A 140 -16.45 -3.92 0.08
CA SER A 140 -16.25 -2.51 0.49
C SER A 140 -15.60 -1.67 -0.60
N GLY A 141 -15.24 -2.27 -1.75
CA GLY A 141 -14.61 -1.59 -2.87
C GLY A 141 -15.54 -0.63 -3.60
N GLU A 142 -14.95 0.42 -4.15
CA GLU A 142 -15.67 1.45 -4.89
C GLU A 142 -15.62 1.22 -6.41
N ASP A 143 -14.57 0.54 -6.86
CA ASP A 143 -14.35 0.25 -8.25
C ASP A 143 -14.98 -1.10 -8.61
N THR A 144 -15.29 -1.29 -9.87
CA THR A 144 -15.91 -2.51 -10.37
C THR A 144 -15.11 -3.06 -11.54
N ILE A 145 -14.80 -4.34 -11.47
CA ILE A 145 -14.11 -5.07 -12.54
C ILE A 145 -14.89 -6.31 -12.93
N LEU A 146 -14.69 -6.75 -14.16
CA LEU A 146 -15.14 -8.04 -14.64
C LEU A 146 -14.02 -9.07 -14.46
N VAL A 147 -14.34 -10.19 -13.79
CA VAL A 147 -13.37 -11.21 -13.38
C VAL A 147 -13.82 -12.57 -13.88
N ASN A 148 -12.91 -13.38 -14.42
CA ASN A 148 -13.19 -14.75 -14.80
C ASN A 148 -13.36 -15.67 -13.57
N GLU A 149 -13.94 -16.85 -13.75
CA GLU A 149 -14.24 -17.80 -12.65
C GLU A 149 -13.04 -18.16 -11.79
N ASN A 150 -11.84 -18.20 -12.35
CA ASN A 150 -10.62 -18.58 -11.63
C ASN A 150 -9.90 -17.39 -10.97
N GLU A 151 -10.43 -16.18 -11.10
CA GLU A 151 -9.82 -14.92 -10.61
C GLU A 151 -8.36 -14.74 -11.07
N THR A 152 -8.07 -15.15 -12.30
CA THR A 152 -6.74 -15.03 -12.91
C THR A 152 -6.67 -13.95 -13.98
N MET A 153 -7.83 -13.50 -14.47
CA MET A 153 -7.96 -12.48 -15.50
C MET A 153 -9.13 -11.57 -15.16
N ALA A 154 -8.88 -10.28 -15.27
CA ALA A 154 -9.89 -9.26 -15.05
C ALA A 154 -9.63 -8.03 -15.92
N PHE A 155 -10.66 -7.21 -16.13
CA PHE A 155 -10.55 -5.91 -16.76
C PHE A 155 -11.57 -4.93 -16.16
N ASN A 156 -11.25 -3.63 -16.25
CA ASN A 156 -12.10 -2.59 -15.71
C ASN A 156 -13.37 -2.45 -16.55
N THR A 157 -14.52 -2.30 -15.89
CA THR A 157 -15.82 -2.12 -16.55
C THR A 157 -15.87 -0.87 -17.44
N GLU A 158 -15.03 0.14 -17.20
CA GLU A 158 -14.89 1.32 -18.04
C GLU A 158 -14.51 0.98 -19.49
N ILE A 159 -13.82 -0.16 -19.72
CA ILE A 159 -13.50 -0.63 -21.07
C ILE A 159 -14.77 -0.90 -21.89
N LEU A 160 -15.87 -1.31 -21.27
CA LEU A 160 -17.14 -1.58 -21.95
C LEU A 160 -17.82 -0.32 -22.49
N GLU A 161 -17.40 0.86 -22.02
CA GLU A 161 -17.90 2.15 -22.51
C GLU A 161 -17.25 2.56 -23.85
N MET A 162 -16.19 1.86 -24.28
CA MET A 162 -15.52 2.12 -25.55
C MET A 162 -16.34 1.56 -26.73
N ASP A 163 -16.47 2.30 -27.82
CA ASP A 163 -17.18 1.84 -29.01
C ASP A 163 -16.59 0.53 -29.61
N ASN A 164 -15.29 0.31 -29.42
CA ASN A 164 -14.55 -0.85 -29.94
C ASN A 164 -14.08 -1.81 -28.83
N TYR A 165 -14.78 -1.88 -27.69
CA TYR A 165 -14.35 -2.67 -26.53
C TYR A 165 -14.08 -4.14 -26.86
N SER A 166 -14.85 -4.75 -27.77
CA SER A 166 -14.69 -6.15 -28.16
C SER A 166 -13.35 -6.41 -28.85
N ASP A 167 -12.97 -5.52 -29.79
CA ASP A 167 -11.67 -5.60 -30.46
C ASP A 167 -10.52 -5.34 -29.48
N TYR A 168 -10.70 -4.40 -28.56
CA TYR A 168 -9.75 -4.09 -27.50
C TYR A 168 -9.53 -5.31 -26.59
N LEU A 169 -10.59 -5.93 -26.08
CA LEU A 169 -10.51 -7.11 -25.23
C LEU A 169 -9.84 -8.30 -25.94
N LYS A 170 -10.17 -8.51 -27.22
CA LYS A 170 -9.53 -9.53 -28.03
C LYS A 170 -8.04 -9.27 -28.23
N GLN A 171 -7.68 -8.05 -28.58
CA GLN A 171 -6.31 -7.66 -28.88
C GLN A 171 -5.40 -7.70 -27.65
N TYR A 172 -5.86 -7.16 -26.51
CA TYR A 172 -5.02 -6.95 -25.32
C TYR A 172 -5.12 -8.05 -24.29
N TYR A 173 -6.26 -8.78 -24.25
CA TYR A 173 -6.51 -9.82 -23.25
C TYR A 173 -6.73 -11.20 -23.87
N GLY A 174 -6.91 -11.29 -25.19
CA GLY A 174 -7.27 -12.55 -25.85
C GLY A 174 -8.68 -13.03 -25.51
N ILE A 175 -9.57 -12.12 -25.10
CA ILE A 175 -10.95 -12.43 -24.72
C ILE A 175 -11.87 -12.23 -25.91
N ASP A 176 -12.52 -13.29 -26.34
CA ASP A 176 -13.55 -13.27 -27.40
C ASP A 176 -14.98 -13.23 -26.83
N ASP A 177 -15.18 -13.72 -25.60
CA ASP A 177 -16.49 -13.79 -24.96
C ASP A 177 -16.37 -13.43 -23.46
N ILE A 178 -17.18 -12.46 -23.03
CA ILE A 178 -17.25 -11.97 -21.65
C ILE A 178 -18.37 -12.62 -20.83
N SER A 179 -19.17 -13.51 -21.42
CA SER A 179 -20.34 -14.13 -20.75
C SER A 179 -19.98 -14.95 -19.50
N THR A 180 -18.73 -15.40 -19.41
CA THR A 180 -18.20 -16.14 -18.25
C THR A 180 -17.58 -15.24 -17.17
N PHE A 181 -17.51 -13.94 -17.42
CA PHE A 181 -16.99 -12.99 -16.44
C PHE A 181 -18.11 -12.51 -15.53
N THR A 182 -17.78 -12.32 -14.27
CA THR A 182 -18.68 -11.80 -13.25
C THR A 182 -18.21 -10.44 -12.76
N GLU A 183 -19.16 -9.56 -12.53
CA GLU A 183 -18.89 -8.24 -11.95
C GLU A 183 -18.56 -8.36 -10.46
N ARG A 184 -17.46 -7.76 -10.02
CA ARG A 184 -17.00 -7.79 -8.64
C ARG A 184 -16.52 -6.41 -8.21
N HIS A 185 -16.88 -6.04 -6.98
CA HIS A 185 -16.33 -4.87 -6.34
C HIS A 185 -14.87 -5.08 -5.94
N CYS A 186 -14.06 -4.02 -6.06
CA CYS A 186 -12.64 -4.08 -5.77
C CYS A 186 -12.10 -2.75 -5.24
N ILE A 187 -10.92 -2.84 -4.66
CA ILE A 187 -10.14 -1.70 -4.16
C ILE A 187 -8.84 -1.64 -4.97
N GLU A 188 -8.58 -0.51 -5.62
CA GLU A 188 -7.31 -0.23 -6.28
C GLU A 188 -6.23 0.04 -5.23
N LEU A 189 -5.26 -0.85 -5.08
CA LEU A 189 -4.18 -0.74 -4.11
C LEU A 189 -2.92 -0.10 -4.65
N GLY A 190 -2.65 -0.27 -5.93
CA GLY A 190 -1.51 0.28 -6.62
C GLY A 190 -1.77 0.46 -8.10
N HIS A 191 -0.97 1.32 -8.72
CA HIS A 191 -1.06 1.64 -10.13
C HIS A 191 0.33 1.89 -10.69
N ILE A 192 0.65 1.31 -11.85
CA ILE A 192 1.93 1.46 -12.52
C ILE A 192 1.73 1.92 -13.96
N PHE A 193 2.63 2.79 -14.45
CA PHE A 193 2.50 3.44 -15.75
C PHE A 193 3.82 3.40 -16.53
N GLN A 194 3.72 3.17 -17.82
CA GLN A 194 4.74 3.52 -18.80
C GLN A 194 4.43 4.90 -19.38
N LEU A 195 5.03 5.94 -18.80
CA LEU A 195 4.79 7.34 -19.19
C LEU A 195 5.47 7.70 -20.54
N GLY A 196 6.45 6.89 -20.96
CA GLY A 196 7.25 7.18 -22.13
C GLY A 196 8.01 8.49 -22.00
N GLN A 197 8.03 9.30 -23.04
CA GLN A 197 8.73 10.60 -23.07
C GLN A 197 7.82 11.82 -22.81
N LYS A 198 6.59 11.63 -22.33
CA LYS A 198 5.62 12.73 -22.13
C LYS A 198 6.22 13.86 -21.29
N TYR A 199 6.68 13.55 -20.10
CA TYR A 199 7.21 14.56 -19.16
C TYR A 199 8.58 15.10 -19.59
N SER A 200 9.46 14.22 -20.03
CA SER A 200 10.81 14.63 -20.45
C SER A 200 10.81 15.55 -21.67
N THR A 201 9.86 15.38 -22.58
CA THR A 201 9.69 16.26 -23.74
C THR A 201 9.10 17.61 -23.32
N THR A 202 8.01 17.63 -22.55
CA THR A 202 7.33 18.87 -22.16
C THR A 202 8.19 19.71 -21.20
N MET A 203 8.87 19.06 -20.26
CA MET A 203 9.73 19.71 -19.26
C MET A 203 11.18 19.85 -19.72
N LYS A 204 11.50 19.49 -20.97
CA LYS A 204 12.81 19.66 -21.63
C LYS A 204 13.97 18.99 -20.87
N GLY A 205 13.78 17.76 -20.45
CA GLY A 205 14.82 16.98 -19.81
C GLY A 205 15.42 15.94 -20.75
N THR A 206 16.73 16.02 -20.94
CA THR A 206 17.47 15.13 -21.85
C THR A 206 18.75 14.62 -21.20
N PHE A 207 19.24 13.48 -21.71
CA PHE A 207 20.57 12.95 -21.43
C PHE A 207 21.37 12.86 -22.73
N LYS A 208 22.68 12.80 -22.63
CA LYS A 208 23.58 12.56 -23.77
C LYS A 208 23.65 11.05 -24.07
N SER A 209 23.32 10.67 -25.31
CA SER A 209 23.49 9.32 -25.83
C SER A 209 24.98 8.95 -25.99
N ASN A 210 25.25 7.73 -26.39
CA ASN A 210 26.60 7.28 -26.75
C ASN A 210 27.13 7.97 -28.05
N THR A 211 26.23 8.54 -28.86
CA THR A 211 26.58 9.36 -30.04
C THR A 211 26.59 10.85 -29.74
N ASN A 212 26.51 11.24 -28.47
CA ASN A 212 26.47 12.63 -27.97
C ASN A 212 25.23 13.44 -28.40
N GLU A 213 24.13 12.77 -28.72
CA GLU A 213 22.85 13.38 -29.03
C GLU A 213 22.02 13.61 -27.77
N ASP A 214 21.21 14.68 -27.74
CA ASP A 214 20.27 14.94 -26.64
C ASP A 214 19.00 14.11 -26.85
N ILE A 215 18.75 13.14 -25.97
CA ILE A 215 17.60 12.26 -26.01
C ILE A 215 16.73 12.50 -24.77
N PRO A 216 15.41 12.71 -24.91
CA PRO A 216 14.49 12.75 -23.78
C PRO A 216 14.44 11.41 -23.03
N PHE A 217 14.35 11.45 -21.69
CA PHE A 217 14.23 10.24 -20.87
C PHE A 217 12.93 9.49 -21.18
N PHE A 218 12.98 8.16 -21.15
CA PHE A 218 11.80 7.33 -21.00
C PHE A 218 11.51 7.13 -19.53
N MET A 219 10.27 7.35 -19.12
CA MET A 219 9.88 7.35 -17.70
C MET A 219 8.81 6.31 -17.40
N GLY A 220 8.95 5.69 -16.24
CA GLY A 220 7.90 4.93 -15.57
C GLY A 220 7.51 5.59 -14.25
N CYS A 221 6.26 5.36 -13.82
CA CYS A 221 5.73 5.83 -12.55
C CYS A 221 4.96 4.69 -11.87
N TYR A 222 5.13 4.54 -10.57
CA TYR A 222 4.65 3.38 -9.81
C TYR A 222 4.16 3.84 -8.46
N GLY A 223 2.87 3.66 -8.16
CA GLY A 223 2.26 4.12 -6.91
C GLY A 223 1.60 3.00 -6.12
N ILE A 224 1.79 2.97 -4.79
CA ILE A 224 1.03 2.15 -3.84
C ILE A 224 0.37 3.09 -2.83
N GLY A 225 -0.95 3.01 -2.71
CA GLY A 225 -1.70 3.70 -1.66
C GLY A 225 -1.49 3.02 -0.31
N VAL A 226 -0.48 3.42 0.46
CA VAL A 226 -0.13 2.77 1.74
C VAL A 226 -1.30 2.82 2.72
N SER A 227 -1.95 3.97 2.88
CA SER A 227 -3.13 4.11 3.74
C SER A 227 -4.28 3.20 3.27
N ARG A 228 -4.52 3.13 1.96
CA ARG A 228 -5.55 2.30 1.35
C ARG A 228 -5.24 0.80 1.47
N THR A 229 -3.97 0.41 1.32
CA THR A 229 -3.51 -0.97 1.55
C THR A 229 -3.73 -1.40 2.99
N LEU A 230 -3.46 -0.51 3.97
CA LEU A 230 -3.77 -0.77 5.38
C LEU A 230 -5.27 -1.01 5.60
N ALA A 231 -6.14 -0.20 4.97
CA ALA A 231 -7.59 -0.38 5.03
C ALA A 231 -8.01 -1.73 4.43
N ALA A 232 -7.47 -2.12 3.28
CA ALA A 232 -7.74 -3.41 2.65
C ALA A 232 -7.34 -4.61 3.53
N ILE A 233 -6.20 -4.52 4.22
CA ILE A 233 -5.78 -5.52 5.20
C ILE A 233 -6.79 -5.61 6.34
N CYS A 234 -7.29 -4.49 6.84
CA CYS A 234 -8.32 -4.47 7.88
C CYS A 234 -9.62 -5.10 7.38
N GLU A 235 -10.09 -4.75 6.19
CA GLU A 235 -11.29 -5.31 5.57
C GLU A 235 -11.21 -6.83 5.43
N GLN A 236 -10.08 -7.35 4.93
CA GLN A 236 -9.86 -8.79 4.77
C GLN A 236 -9.84 -9.55 6.10
N ASN A 237 -9.36 -8.93 7.17
CA ASN A 237 -9.09 -9.57 8.45
C ASN A 237 -10.07 -9.14 9.55
N CYS A 238 -11.18 -8.50 9.20
CA CYS A 238 -12.22 -8.10 10.15
C CYS A 238 -13.21 -9.25 10.37
N THR A 239 -13.63 -9.41 11.62
CA THR A 239 -14.66 -10.36 12.06
C THR A 239 -15.73 -9.66 12.89
N ASN A 240 -16.82 -10.35 13.22
CA ASN A 240 -17.86 -9.82 14.12
C ASN A 240 -17.34 -9.50 15.55
N GLU A 241 -16.17 -10.04 15.93
CA GLU A 241 -15.53 -9.79 17.23
C GLU A 241 -14.44 -8.71 17.17
N GLY A 242 -14.10 -8.20 15.99
CA GLY A 242 -13.04 -7.23 15.75
C GLY A 242 -11.97 -7.74 14.78
N LEU A 243 -10.84 -7.08 14.78
CA LEU A 243 -9.74 -7.31 13.84
C LEU A 243 -8.89 -8.53 14.25
N ILE A 244 -8.25 -9.14 13.26
CA ILE A 244 -7.20 -10.16 13.45
C ILE A 244 -6.01 -9.76 12.58
N TRP A 245 -5.06 -9.01 13.12
CA TRP A 245 -3.88 -8.65 12.35
C TRP A 245 -3.09 -9.88 11.90
N PRO A 246 -2.62 -9.91 10.65
CA PRO A 246 -1.56 -10.82 10.25
C PRO A 246 -0.31 -10.60 11.09
N ASP A 247 0.35 -11.68 11.51
CA ASP A 247 1.47 -11.62 12.45
C ASP A 247 2.61 -10.71 11.95
N ASN A 248 2.90 -10.72 10.64
CA ASN A 248 3.99 -9.98 10.01
C ASN A 248 3.79 -8.45 9.93
N ILE A 249 2.57 -7.96 10.11
CA ILE A 249 2.25 -6.51 10.00
C ILE A 249 1.60 -5.93 11.25
N SER A 250 1.31 -6.76 12.25
CA SER A 250 0.74 -6.27 13.51
C SER A 250 1.67 -5.25 14.16
N PRO A 251 1.17 -4.07 14.61
CA PRO A 251 2.00 -3.07 15.29
C PRO A 251 2.58 -3.59 16.61
N TYR A 252 1.89 -4.52 17.24
CA TYR A 252 2.31 -5.22 18.45
C TYR A 252 2.08 -6.72 18.31
N GLN A 253 2.96 -7.52 18.90
CA GLN A 253 2.85 -8.98 18.87
C GLN A 253 1.98 -9.49 20.03
N LEU A 254 2.11 -8.87 21.18
CA LEU A 254 1.47 -9.30 22.41
C LEU A 254 0.79 -8.16 23.16
N THR A 255 -0.37 -8.45 23.73
CA THR A 255 -1.02 -7.62 24.75
C THR A 255 -0.89 -8.30 26.12
N ILE A 256 -0.42 -7.59 27.13
CA ILE A 256 -0.45 -8.02 28.54
C ILE A 256 -1.64 -7.37 29.23
N ILE A 257 -2.50 -8.20 29.82
CA ILE A 257 -3.65 -7.77 30.62
C ILE A 257 -3.47 -8.33 32.04
N TYR A 258 -3.70 -7.52 33.04
CA TYR A 258 -3.46 -7.95 34.45
C TYR A 258 -4.49 -7.43 35.42
N THR A 259 -4.65 -8.14 36.56
CA THR A 259 -5.39 -7.65 37.75
C THR A 259 -4.52 -6.71 38.56
N HIS A 260 -5.15 -5.76 39.26
CA HIS A 260 -4.41 -4.73 40.05
C HIS A 260 -3.32 -5.29 40.93
N GLN A 261 -3.59 -6.41 41.61
CA GLN A 261 -2.63 -7.08 42.52
C GLN A 261 -1.42 -7.70 41.78
N LYS A 262 -1.50 -7.86 40.49
CA LYS A 262 -0.45 -8.50 39.66
C LYS A 262 0.37 -7.51 38.84
N ARG A 263 0.29 -6.23 39.19
CA ARG A 263 1.00 -5.16 38.50
C ARG A 263 2.51 -5.42 38.36
N GLU A 264 3.17 -5.80 39.46
CA GLU A 264 4.63 -6.04 39.48
C GLU A 264 5.03 -7.14 38.46
N ILE A 265 4.36 -8.29 38.53
CA ILE A 265 4.59 -9.41 37.59
C ILE A 265 4.34 -8.98 36.12
N ALA A 266 3.30 -8.16 35.87
CA ALA A 266 2.97 -7.70 34.55
C ALA A 266 4.04 -6.78 33.99
N PHE A 267 4.53 -5.83 34.75
CA PHE A 267 5.58 -4.91 34.32
C PHE A 267 6.93 -5.59 34.17
N GLU A 268 7.27 -6.53 35.07
CA GLU A 268 8.47 -7.35 34.95
C GLU A 268 8.48 -8.17 33.65
N LEU A 269 7.33 -8.76 33.27
CA LEU A 269 7.19 -9.48 32.01
C LEU A 269 7.30 -8.52 30.83
N TYR A 270 6.64 -7.35 30.90
CA TYR A 270 6.67 -6.32 29.87
C TYR A 270 8.09 -5.85 29.59
N ASP A 271 8.84 -5.44 30.61
CA ASP A 271 10.22 -4.97 30.48
C ASP A 271 11.15 -6.06 29.93
N CYS A 272 10.96 -7.30 30.39
CA CYS A 272 11.70 -8.44 29.90
C CYS A 272 11.48 -8.69 28.40
N LEU A 273 10.22 -8.65 27.93
CA LEU A 273 9.88 -8.85 26.52
C LEU A 273 10.40 -7.70 25.66
N GLN A 274 10.23 -6.45 26.10
CA GLN A 274 10.77 -5.29 25.39
C GLN A 274 12.29 -5.34 25.26
N SER A 275 13.00 -5.74 26.31
CA SER A 275 14.47 -5.89 26.27
C SER A 275 14.95 -6.94 25.24
N LYS A 276 14.07 -7.84 24.80
CA LYS A 276 14.31 -8.85 23.76
C LYS A 276 13.83 -8.42 22.37
N GLY A 277 13.39 -7.16 22.21
CA GLY A 277 12.90 -6.63 20.94
C GLY A 277 11.49 -7.09 20.57
N ILE A 278 10.75 -7.73 21.49
CA ILE A 278 9.36 -8.14 21.25
C ILE A 278 8.46 -6.93 21.41
N LYS A 279 7.64 -6.65 20.39
CA LYS A 279 6.70 -5.53 20.39
C LYS A 279 5.49 -5.87 21.27
N VAL A 280 5.47 -5.36 22.49
CA VAL A 280 4.43 -5.65 23.48
C VAL A 280 3.72 -4.38 23.93
N ILE A 281 2.41 -4.46 24.12
CA ILE A 281 1.59 -3.44 24.77
C ILE A 281 1.03 -3.98 26.08
N ILE A 282 0.95 -3.14 27.11
CA ILE A 282 0.36 -3.49 28.40
C ILE A 282 -0.90 -2.64 28.63
N ASP A 283 -2.01 -3.28 28.99
CA ASP A 283 -3.24 -2.57 29.38
C ASP A 283 -3.20 -2.23 30.87
N ASP A 284 -2.73 -1.04 31.16
CA ASP A 284 -2.55 -0.50 32.51
C ASP A 284 -3.79 0.20 33.08
N ARG A 285 -4.94 0.14 32.39
CA ARG A 285 -6.20 0.73 32.85
C ARG A 285 -6.77 -0.07 34.05
N TYR A 286 -6.22 0.13 35.21
CA TYR A 286 -6.53 -0.63 36.44
C TYR A 286 -8.00 -0.51 36.90
N SER A 287 -8.72 0.52 36.48
CA SER A 287 -10.16 0.70 36.78
C SER A 287 -11.07 -0.26 36.02
N LEU A 288 -10.56 -0.87 34.92
CA LEU A 288 -11.35 -1.75 34.07
C LEU A 288 -11.23 -3.22 34.51
N ARG A 289 -12.35 -3.94 34.41
CA ARG A 289 -12.38 -5.40 34.62
C ARG A 289 -11.66 -6.12 33.49
N LEU A 290 -11.05 -7.28 33.78
CA LEU A 290 -10.35 -8.12 32.78
C LEU A 290 -11.21 -8.39 31.54
N GLY A 291 -12.51 -8.70 31.72
CA GLY A 291 -13.41 -8.96 30.59
C GLY A 291 -13.57 -7.79 29.61
N SER A 292 -13.49 -6.54 30.10
CA SER A 292 -13.52 -5.35 29.22
C SER A 292 -12.22 -5.21 28.45
N LYS A 293 -11.07 -5.41 29.12
CA LYS A 293 -9.76 -5.37 28.48
C LYS A 293 -9.60 -6.46 27.40
N ILE A 294 -10.14 -7.67 27.65
CA ILE A 294 -10.17 -8.76 26.66
C ILE A 294 -11.01 -8.40 25.45
N LYS A 295 -12.17 -7.74 25.64
CA LYS A 295 -12.98 -7.25 24.51
C LYS A 295 -12.22 -6.22 23.68
N ASP A 296 -11.53 -5.29 24.33
CA ASP A 296 -10.72 -4.28 23.64
C ASP A 296 -9.54 -4.92 22.89
N TRP A 297 -8.88 -5.93 23.47
CA TRP A 297 -7.85 -6.71 22.77
C TRP A 297 -8.42 -7.38 21.50
N LYS A 298 -9.61 -7.98 21.58
CA LYS A 298 -10.26 -8.57 20.42
C LYS A 298 -10.56 -7.56 19.33
N LEU A 299 -11.02 -6.34 19.71
CA LEU A 299 -11.27 -5.24 18.77
C LEU A 299 -9.98 -4.77 18.10
N LEU A 300 -8.89 -4.60 18.87
CA LEU A 300 -7.58 -4.19 18.37
C LEU A 300 -6.93 -5.24 17.48
N GLY A 301 -7.24 -6.53 17.69
CA GLY A 301 -6.77 -7.63 16.84
C GLY A 301 -5.31 -8.02 17.01
N ILE A 302 -4.66 -7.63 18.10
CA ILE A 302 -3.26 -8.00 18.37
C ILE A 302 -3.15 -9.54 18.47
N PRO A 303 -2.17 -10.19 17.80
CA PRO A 303 -2.12 -11.64 17.60
C PRO A 303 -2.14 -12.46 18.88
N TYR A 304 -1.46 -11.99 19.93
CA TYR A 304 -1.32 -12.74 21.16
C TYR A 304 -1.74 -11.92 22.38
N MET A 305 -2.23 -12.62 23.40
CA MET A 305 -2.56 -12.03 24.70
C MET A 305 -2.06 -12.92 25.82
N VAL A 306 -1.55 -12.29 26.88
CA VAL A 306 -1.29 -12.92 28.19
C VAL A 306 -2.18 -12.27 29.24
N VAL A 307 -2.92 -13.07 29.99
CA VAL A 307 -3.73 -12.61 31.13
C VAL A 307 -3.04 -13.00 32.44
N ILE A 308 -2.65 -12.00 33.23
CA ILE A 308 -2.04 -12.17 34.53
C ILE A 308 -3.10 -11.93 35.59
N GLY A 309 -3.86 -13.00 35.91
CA GLY A 309 -4.88 -13.02 36.93
C GLY A 309 -4.30 -13.37 38.34
N ASP A 310 -5.16 -13.36 39.33
CA ASP A 310 -4.77 -13.53 40.74
C ASP A 310 -4.02 -14.83 41.05
N LYS A 311 -4.27 -15.89 40.29
CA LYS A 311 -3.61 -17.19 40.43
C LYS A 311 -2.24 -17.30 39.73
N CYS A 312 -1.83 -16.31 38.96
CA CYS A 312 -0.55 -16.35 38.24
C CYS A 312 0.61 -16.13 39.23
N SER A 313 1.58 -17.05 39.26
CA SER A 313 2.80 -16.94 40.11
C SER A 313 3.91 -16.11 39.46
N GLY A 314 3.87 -15.91 38.14
CA GLY A 314 4.94 -15.28 37.35
C GLY A 314 5.96 -16.27 36.77
N GLU A 315 5.84 -17.57 37.05
CA GLU A 315 6.72 -18.61 36.49
C GLU A 315 6.25 -19.09 35.12
N ALA A 316 4.92 -19.16 34.91
CA ALA A 316 4.28 -19.56 33.68
C ALA A 316 3.11 -18.64 33.34
N PHE A 317 2.88 -18.43 32.03
CA PHE A 317 1.88 -17.53 31.52
C PHE A 317 0.98 -18.24 30.50
N GLU A 318 -0.34 -18.04 30.58
CA GLU A 318 -1.29 -18.51 29.58
C GLU A 318 -1.26 -17.55 28.40
N LEU A 319 -0.74 -18.02 27.27
CA LEU A 319 -0.74 -17.33 25.99
C LEU A 319 -2.00 -17.71 25.22
N GLU A 320 -2.83 -16.74 24.88
CA GLU A 320 -4.00 -16.89 24.02
C GLU A 320 -3.72 -16.31 22.63
N THR A 321 -4.09 -17.06 21.59
CA THR A 321 -3.96 -16.67 20.18
C THR A 321 -5.25 -16.03 19.70
N ARG A 322 -5.18 -14.85 19.06
CA ARG A 322 -6.36 -14.13 18.57
C ARG A 322 -7.08 -14.87 17.44
N ARG A 323 -6.33 -15.53 16.56
CA ARG A 323 -6.84 -16.17 15.33
C ARG A 323 -7.81 -17.31 15.59
N ASP A 324 -7.47 -18.21 16.50
CA ASP A 324 -8.20 -19.45 16.76
C ASP A 324 -8.66 -19.62 18.20
N GLY A 325 -8.33 -18.65 19.08
CA GLY A 325 -8.64 -18.71 20.49
C GLY A 325 -7.88 -19.78 21.27
N SER A 326 -6.87 -20.43 20.65
CA SER A 326 -6.08 -21.46 21.32
C SER A 326 -5.28 -20.90 22.48
N LYS A 327 -5.12 -21.71 23.53
CA LYS A 327 -4.41 -21.33 24.75
C LYS A 327 -3.28 -22.29 25.04
N LYS A 328 -2.14 -21.74 25.44
CA LYS A 328 -0.94 -22.50 25.81
C LYS A 328 -0.38 -21.96 27.12
N LEU A 329 -0.11 -22.83 28.07
CA LEU A 329 0.63 -22.46 29.26
C LEU A 329 2.13 -22.61 28.96
N LEU A 330 2.88 -21.52 29.05
CA LEU A 330 4.30 -21.44 28.71
C LEU A 330 5.10 -20.90 29.90
N ALA A 331 6.23 -21.53 30.22
CA ALA A 331 7.19 -20.93 31.12
C ALA A 331 7.74 -19.61 30.53
N LYS A 332 8.22 -18.69 31.36
CA LYS A 332 8.68 -17.36 30.95
C LYS A 332 9.66 -17.41 29.76
N ASN A 333 10.66 -18.31 29.81
CA ASN A 333 11.66 -18.46 28.77
C ASN A 333 11.05 -19.04 27.47
N ASP A 334 10.11 -19.98 27.59
CA ASP A 334 9.45 -20.58 26.44
C ASP A 334 8.52 -19.57 25.74
N LEU A 335 7.86 -18.70 26.52
CA LEU A 335 7.06 -17.59 25.98
C LEU A 335 7.94 -16.63 25.16
N ILE A 336 9.09 -16.23 25.71
CA ILE A 336 10.06 -15.36 25.02
C ILE A 336 10.52 -15.99 23.70
N ASN A 337 10.92 -17.28 23.75
CA ASN A 337 11.37 -18.01 22.56
C ASN A 337 10.27 -18.18 21.52
N TYR A 338 9.03 -18.40 21.95
CA TYR A 338 7.87 -18.53 21.06
C TYR A 338 7.60 -17.22 20.30
N LEU A 339 7.55 -16.10 21.02
CA LEU A 339 7.33 -14.78 20.42
C LEU A 339 8.53 -14.29 19.60
N GLY A 340 9.75 -14.62 20.00
CA GLY A 340 10.98 -14.27 19.29
C GLY A 340 11.09 -14.93 17.90
N LYS A 341 10.58 -16.16 17.73
CA LYS A 341 10.51 -16.84 16.44
C LYS A 341 9.53 -16.18 15.48
N SER A 342 8.42 -15.66 16.02
CA SER A 342 7.46 -14.87 15.22
C SER A 342 8.08 -13.56 14.77
N SER A 343 8.99 -12.95 15.54
CA SER A 343 9.69 -11.70 15.18
C SER A 343 10.63 -11.84 13.99
N SER A 344 11.27 -13.00 13.80
CA SER A 344 12.20 -13.22 12.69
C SER A 344 11.50 -13.27 11.32
N ALA A 345 10.20 -13.45 11.28
CA ALA A 345 9.39 -13.33 10.06
C ALA A 345 9.15 -11.86 9.63
N TYR A 346 9.45 -10.88 10.52
CA TYR A 346 9.25 -9.44 10.27
C TYR A 346 10.41 -8.75 9.53
N ILE A 347 11.58 -9.38 9.47
CA ILE A 347 12.76 -8.80 8.83
C ILE A 347 13.22 -9.78 7.75
N GLY A 348 12.65 -9.63 6.55
CA GLY A 348 13.28 -10.15 5.37
C GLY A 348 14.64 -9.44 5.23
N THR A 349 15.69 -10.15 5.54
CA THR A 349 17.08 -9.76 5.24
C THR A 349 17.32 -9.76 3.73
#